data_45db27c280ca393be13836737c416a11
#
_entry.id   45db27c280ca393be13836737c416a11
#
_cell.length_a   1.000
_cell.length_b   1.000
_cell.length_c   1.000
_cell.angle_alpha   90.00
_cell.angle_beta   90.00
_cell.angle_gamma   90.00
#
_symmetry.space_group_name_H-M   'P 1'
#
loop_
_entity.id
_entity.type
_entity.pdbx_description
1 polymer ?
#
loop_
_entity_poly.entity_id
_entity_poly.type
_entity_poly.pdbx_seq_one_letter_code
_entity_poly.pdbx_strand_id
1 'polypeptide(L)'
;MNRKVAFITGASRGIGAATAVQLARFGYDLAITARTMSEGESHEHGSWQSNTAPLPGSLESTAERARAEGAQVLCLRSDILDLDSVAAAADGALAHFGRVDLLFNNACYQGPGNMQRVLDVELAQIDNIYRGNVQAPVLLVQKLLPGMLARGNGAVINMVSGSAINDPPAPADEGGWGFAYPSSKAALIRLMPALRVEHADSGVRFFSVEPGFVYTEVMRANGLDEKIAARFNATPPEHVADVIRWLAEDDAALEHHHRAVIFAPQLHGKLFGE
;
A
#
# COMPACT_ATOMS: atom_id res chain seq x y z
N MET A 1 26.33 -9.15 -7.55
CA MET A 1 25.77 -8.36 -6.41
C MET A 1 24.41 -8.96 -6.10
N ASN A 2 24.09 -9.21 -4.83
CA ASN A 2 22.73 -9.65 -4.47
C ASN A 2 21.75 -8.51 -4.74
N ARG A 3 20.65 -8.79 -5.43
CA ARG A 3 19.56 -7.83 -5.67
C ARG A 3 18.95 -7.41 -4.34
N LYS A 4 18.43 -6.18 -4.25
CA LYS A 4 17.61 -5.75 -3.11
C LYS A 4 16.27 -6.49 -3.15
N VAL A 5 15.61 -6.62 -2.02
CA VAL A 5 14.33 -7.31 -1.89
C VAL A 5 13.25 -6.35 -1.42
N ALA A 6 12.14 -6.27 -2.16
CA ALA A 6 10.97 -5.53 -1.75
C ALA A 6 9.85 -6.47 -1.27
N PHE A 7 9.24 -6.14 -0.14
CA PHE A 7 8.01 -6.76 0.36
C PHE A 7 6.84 -5.82 0.08
N ILE A 8 5.87 -6.25 -0.72
CA ILE A 8 4.76 -5.42 -1.18
C ILE A 8 3.44 -6.06 -0.81
N THR A 9 2.61 -5.37 -0.04
CA THR A 9 1.26 -5.84 0.26
C THR A 9 0.25 -5.32 -0.77
N GLY A 10 -0.79 -6.14 -1.08
CA GLY A 10 -1.84 -5.77 -2.03
C GLY A 10 -1.33 -5.66 -3.47
N ALA A 11 -0.42 -6.56 -3.86
CA ALA A 11 0.28 -6.50 -5.15
C ALA A 11 -0.44 -7.24 -6.30
N SER A 12 -1.67 -7.70 -6.12
CA SER A 12 -2.40 -8.41 -7.18
C SER A 12 -2.93 -7.48 -8.30
N ARG A 13 -3.06 -6.17 -8.04
CA ARG A 13 -3.60 -5.16 -8.99
C ARG A 13 -3.22 -3.74 -8.60
N GLY A 14 -3.63 -2.76 -9.42
CA GLY A 14 -3.50 -1.33 -9.11
C GLY A 14 -2.08 -0.88 -8.79
N ILE A 15 -1.93 -0.01 -7.80
CA ILE A 15 -0.65 0.58 -7.38
C ILE A 15 0.37 -0.50 -6.98
N GLY A 16 -0.06 -1.51 -6.22
CA GLY A 16 0.83 -2.57 -5.75
C GLY A 16 1.44 -3.38 -6.90
N ALA A 17 0.65 -3.74 -7.91
CA ALA A 17 1.13 -4.44 -9.10
C ALA A 17 2.04 -3.57 -9.96
N ALA A 18 1.69 -2.30 -10.18
CA ALA A 18 2.54 -1.34 -10.91
C ALA A 18 3.88 -1.16 -10.20
N THR A 19 3.87 -0.99 -8.87
CA THR A 19 5.09 -0.85 -8.06
C THR A 19 5.96 -2.11 -8.12
N ALA A 20 5.37 -3.30 -8.09
CA ALA A 20 6.10 -4.55 -8.21
C ALA A 20 6.88 -4.64 -9.54
N VAL A 21 6.21 -4.34 -10.66
CA VAL A 21 6.86 -4.33 -11.98
C VAL A 21 7.95 -3.26 -12.08
N GLN A 22 7.69 -2.06 -11.57
CA GLN A 22 8.66 -0.97 -11.59
C GLN A 22 9.91 -1.30 -10.78
N LEU A 23 9.76 -1.84 -9.57
CA LEU A 23 10.90 -2.24 -8.74
C LEU A 23 11.69 -3.40 -9.37
N ALA A 24 11.02 -4.35 -10.04
CA ALA A 24 11.69 -5.41 -10.79
C ALA A 24 12.62 -4.86 -11.87
N ARG A 25 12.17 -3.85 -12.65
CA ARG A 25 13.00 -3.11 -13.65
C ARG A 25 14.23 -2.47 -13.03
N PHE A 26 14.10 -1.99 -11.80
CA PHE A 26 15.20 -1.36 -11.06
C PHE A 26 16.05 -2.35 -10.24
N GLY A 27 15.93 -3.64 -10.52
CA GLY A 27 16.83 -4.64 -9.96
C GLY A 27 16.45 -5.16 -8.58
N TYR A 28 15.18 -5.07 -8.18
CA TYR A 28 14.67 -5.74 -6.99
C TYR A 28 14.21 -7.16 -7.30
N ASP A 29 14.41 -8.06 -6.32
CA ASP A 29 13.64 -9.27 -6.16
C ASP A 29 12.44 -8.98 -5.26
N LEU A 30 11.36 -9.77 -5.37
CA LEU A 30 10.08 -9.39 -4.84
C LEU A 30 9.45 -10.49 -3.98
N ALA A 31 9.01 -10.14 -2.78
CA ALA A 31 7.99 -10.86 -2.02
C ALA A 31 6.67 -10.09 -2.15
N ILE A 32 5.70 -10.62 -2.88
CA ILE A 32 4.44 -9.95 -3.14
C ILE A 32 3.29 -10.69 -2.47
N THR A 33 2.39 -9.92 -1.82
CA THR A 33 1.28 -10.52 -1.07
C THR A 33 -0.07 -9.95 -1.47
N ALA A 34 -1.08 -10.80 -1.49
CA ALA A 34 -2.48 -10.47 -1.61
C ALA A 34 -3.35 -11.68 -1.24
N ARG A 35 -4.67 -11.48 -1.18
CA ARG A 35 -5.64 -12.58 -1.09
C ARG A 35 -5.75 -13.34 -2.40
N THR A 36 -5.79 -12.62 -3.54
CA THR A 36 -5.97 -13.16 -4.89
C THR A 36 -4.65 -13.72 -5.42
N MET A 37 -4.49 -15.03 -5.45
CA MET A 37 -3.33 -15.71 -6.04
C MET A 37 -3.48 -15.82 -7.55
N SER A 38 -4.61 -16.36 -8.01
CA SER A 38 -4.92 -16.66 -9.40
C SER A 38 -6.11 -15.84 -9.90
N GLU A 39 -6.19 -15.59 -11.20
CA GLU A 39 -7.34 -14.91 -11.81
C GLU A 39 -8.66 -15.64 -11.52
N GLY A 40 -9.74 -14.87 -11.32
CA GLY A 40 -11.08 -15.39 -11.07
C GLY A 40 -11.40 -15.72 -9.60
N GLU A 41 -10.45 -15.59 -8.67
CA GLU A 41 -10.77 -15.76 -7.25
C GLU A 41 -11.67 -14.63 -6.73
N SER A 42 -12.65 -15.03 -5.90
CA SER A 42 -13.66 -14.13 -5.31
C SER A 42 -13.29 -13.76 -3.89
N HIS A 43 -13.26 -12.47 -3.60
CA HIS A 43 -12.99 -11.92 -2.27
C HIS A 43 -13.86 -10.69 -2.01
N GLU A 44 -14.27 -10.48 -0.76
CA GLU A 44 -15.04 -9.30 -0.35
C GLU A 44 -14.27 -8.00 -0.61
N HIS A 45 -14.90 -7.04 -1.32
CA HIS A 45 -14.35 -5.72 -1.63
C HIS A 45 -15.41 -4.60 -1.68
N GLY A 46 -16.62 -4.87 -1.21
CA GLY A 46 -17.73 -3.92 -1.26
C GLY A 46 -17.66 -2.88 -0.16
N SER A 47 -17.65 -1.59 -0.51
CA SER A 47 -17.54 -0.48 0.43
C SER A 47 -18.84 -0.15 1.17
N TRP A 48 -19.98 -0.41 0.56
CA TRP A 48 -21.33 -0.15 1.08
C TRP A 48 -22.08 -1.41 1.46
N GLN A 49 -22.06 -2.36 0.56
CA GLN A 49 -22.69 -3.67 0.70
C GLN A 49 -21.71 -4.73 0.19
N SER A 50 -21.91 -5.96 0.57
CA SER A 50 -21.05 -7.06 0.15
C SER A 50 -20.97 -7.14 -1.38
N ASN A 51 -19.75 -7.23 -1.88
CA ASN A 51 -19.45 -7.47 -3.28
C ASN A 51 -18.24 -8.41 -3.38
N THR A 52 -18.48 -9.62 -3.86
CA THR A 52 -17.46 -10.67 -4.00
C THR A 52 -17.18 -11.04 -5.44
N ALA A 53 -17.66 -10.25 -6.42
CA ALA A 53 -17.40 -10.51 -7.83
C ALA A 53 -15.88 -10.58 -8.09
N PRO A 54 -15.40 -11.53 -8.90
CA PRO A 54 -13.99 -11.60 -9.26
C PRO A 54 -13.50 -10.29 -9.88
N LEU A 55 -12.35 -9.80 -9.42
CA LEU A 55 -11.70 -8.62 -9.98
C LEU A 55 -10.53 -9.05 -10.87
N PRO A 56 -10.25 -8.31 -11.97
CA PRO A 56 -9.05 -8.54 -12.77
C PRO A 56 -7.77 -8.36 -11.94
N GLY A 57 -6.73 -9.12 -12.25
CA GLY A 57 -5.42 -9.07 -11.60
C GLY A 57 -5.25 -10.08 -10.47
N SER A 58 -4.07 -10.68 -10.44
CA SER A 58 -3.67 -11.70 -9.46
C SER A 58 -2.19 -11.54 -9.09
N LEU A 59 -1.73 -12.24 -8.04
CA LEU A 59 -0.29 -12.30 -7.75
C LEU A 59 0.47 -13.02 -8.86
N GLU A 60 -0.13 -14.06 -9.46
CA GLU A 60 0.49 -14.79 -10.56
C GLU A 60 0.72 -13.90 -11.78
N SER A 61 -0.30 -13.15 -12.21
CA SER A 61 -0.16 -12.23 -13.36
C SER A 61 0.83 -11.08 -13.08
N THR A 62 0.87 -10.57 -11.85
CA THR A 62 1.88 -9.58 -11.44
C THR A 62 3.29 -10.19 -11.44
N ALA A 63 3.43 -11.41 -10.91
CA ALA A 63 4.71 -12.11 -10.87
C ALA A 63 5.26 -12.42 -12.26
N GLU A 64 4.42 -12.82 -13.22
CA GLU A 64 4.83 -13.03 -14.61
C GLU A 64 5.43 -11.76 -15.22
N ARG A 65 4.75 -10.63 -15.05
CA ARG A 65 5.23 -9.32 -15.51
C ARG A 65 6.56 -8.92 -14.86
N ALA A 66 6.69 -9.12 -13.55
CA ALA A 66 7.92 -8.79 -12.82
C ALA A 66 9.08 -9.74 -13.16
N ARG A 67 8.82 -11.03 -13.39
CA ARG A 67 9.82 -12.00 -13.85
C ARG A 67 10.32 -11.68 -15.27
N ALA A 68 9.48 -11.17 -16.13
CA ALA A 68 9.87 -10.69 -17.46
C ALA A 68 10.90 -9.54 -17.40
N GLU A 69 10.91 -8.77 -16.29
CA GLU A 69 11.92 -7.75 -15.99
C GLU A 69 13.16 -8.33 -15.22
N GLY A 70 13.25 -9.65 -15.11
CA GLY A 70 14.41 -10.35 -14.55
C GLY A 70 14.42 -10.51 -13.02
N ALA A 71 13.32 -10.23 -12.31
CA ALA A 71 13.21 -10.40 -10.87
C ALA A 71 12.93 -11.87 -10.47
N GLN A 72 13.47 -12.30 -9.33
CA GLN A 72 12.91 -13.43 -8.61
C GLN A 72 11.66 -12.96 -7.88
N VAL A 73 10.57 -13.71 -7.95
CA VAL A 73 9.29 -13.31 -7.34
C VAL A 73 8.71 -14.46 -6.53
N LEU A 74 8.53 -14.22 -5.25
CA LEU A 74 7.83 -15.07 -4.30
C LEU A 74 6.42 -14.52 -4.08
N CYS A 75 5.41 -15.30 -4.48
CA CYS A 75 4.00 -14.99 -4.24
C CYS A 75 3.56 -15.63 -2.92
N LEU A 76 2.99 -14.84 -2.03
CA LEU A 76 2.56 -15.27 -0.71
C LEU A 76 1.10 -14.87 -0.49
N ARG A 77 0.20 -15.85 -0.31
CA ARG A 77 -1.18 -15.56 0.07
C ARG A 77 -1.20 -14.91 1.46
N SER A 78 -1.85 -13.76 1.57
CA SER A 78 -2.03 -13.09 2.85
C SER A 78 -3.29 -12.25 2.85
N ASP A 79 -4.07 -12.34 3.92
CA ASP A 79 -5.20 -11.45 4.20
C ASP A 79 -4.80 -10.52 5.35
N ILE A 80 -4.89 -9.20 5.12
CA ILE A 80 -4.56 -8.21 6.15
C ILE A 80 -5.51 -8.25 7.36
N LEU A 81 -6.65 -8.94 7.27
CA LEU A 81 -7.53 -9.22 8.41
C LEU A 81 -7.09 -10.44 9.21
N ASP A 82 -6.27 -11.32 8.65
CA ASP A 82 -5.67 -12.47 9.30
C ASP A 82 -4.19 -12.18 9.61
N LEU A 83 -3.93 -11.72 10.83
CA LEU A 83 -2.58 -11.32 11.26
C LEU A 83 -1.59 -12.51 11.28
N ASP A 84 -2.07 -13.74 11.44
CA ASP A 84 -1.22 -14.93 11.36
C ASP A 84 -0.76 -15.16 9.92
N SER A 85 -1.63 -14.96 8.93
CA SER A 85 -1.25 -15.00 7.51
C SER A 85 -0.26 -13.89 7.14
N VAL A 86 -0.42 -12.69 7.72
CA VAL A 86 0.52 -11.56 7.54
C VAL A 86 1.88 -11.89 8.12
N ALA A 87 1.91 -12.46 9.34
CA ALA A 87 3.15 -12.88 9.99
C ALA A 87 3.85 -13.97 9.18
N ALA A 88 3.11 -15.00 8.76
CA ALA A 88 3.64 -16.09 7.95
C ALA A 88 4.22 -15.63 6.61
N ALA A 89 3.58 -14.64 5.97
CA ALA A 89 4.10 -14.05 4.74
C ALA A 89 5.45 -13.32 4.96
N ALA A 90 5.57 -12.54 6.05
CA ALA A 90 6.83 -11.89 6.39
C ALA A 90 7.95 -12.91 6.69
N ASP A 91 7.64 -13.94 7.48
CA ASP A 91 8.59 -15.01 7.81
C ASP A 91 9.00 -15.81 6.55
N GLY A 92 8.06 -16.11 5.67
CA GLY A 92 8.31 -16.77 4.39
C GLY A 92 9.22 -15.94 3.46
N ALA A 93 9.04 -14.63 3.41
CA ALA A 93 9.92 -13.75 2.64
C ALA A 93 11.35 -13.73 3.21
N LEU A 94 11.49 -13.65 4.53
CA LEU A 94 12.79 -13.68 5.20
C LEU A 94 13.47 -15.04 5.04
N ALA A 95 12.72 -16.14 5.12
CA ALA A 95 13.26 -17.48 4.92
C ALA A 95 13.76 -17.70 3.48
N HIS A 96 13.06 -17.13 2.48
CA HIS A 96 13.40 -17.30 1.07
C HIS A 96 14.56 -16.42 0.62
N PHE A 97 14.52 -15.11 0.96
CA PHE A 97 15.51 -14.14 0.49
C PHE A 97 16.60 -13.79 1.51
N GLY A 98 16.41 -14.14 2.79
CA GLY A 98 17.32 -13.77 3.87
C GLY A 98 17.28 -12.30 4.27
N ARG A 99 16.57 -11.45 3.52
CA ARG A 99 16.49 -10.00 3.75
C ARG A 99 15.25 -9.38 3.11
N VAL A 100 14.86 -8.23 3.63
CA VAL A 100 13.94 -7.29 2.97
C VAL A 100 14.55 -5.89 3.10
N ASP A 101 14.60 -5.14 1.99
CA ASP A 101 15.21 -3.81 1.91
C ASP A 101 14.17 -2.71 1.74
N LEU A 102 13.00 -3.05 1.23
CA LEU A 102 11.85 -2.16 1.11
C LEU A 102 10.60 -2.87 1.63
N LEU A 103 9.93 -2.28 2.60
CA LEU A 103 8.57 -2.64 2.98
C LEU A 103 7.61 -1.59 2.40
N PHE A 104 6.73 -2.01 1.49
CA PHE A 104 5.66 -1.18 0.98
C PHE A 104 4.29 -1.66 1.47
N ASN A 105 3.77 -0.99 2.50
CA ASN A 105 2.43 -1.21 3.04
C ASN A 105 1.40 -0.52 2.13
N ASN A 106 0.95 -1.22 1.09
CA ASN A 106 0.00 -0.72 0.10
C ASN A 106 -1.40 -1.32 0.27
N ALA A 107 -1.52 -2.57 0.76
CA ALA A 107 -2.83 -3.19 0.98
C ALA A 107 -3.72 -2.33 1.88
N CYS A 108 -5.01 -2.31 1.55
CA CYS A 108 -6.00 -1.57 2.30
C CYS A 108 -7.31 -2.38 2.37
N TYR A 109 -7.89 -2.46 3.56
CA TYR A 109 -9.24 -2.98 3.71
C TYR A 109 -10.26 -1.93 3.28
N GLN A 110 -11.09 -2.28 2.31
CA GLN A 110 -12.13 -1.42 1.75
C GLN A 110 -13.53 -2.00 1.92
N GLY A 111 -13.73 -2.87 2.89
CA GLY A 111 -15.00 -3.49 3.20
C GLY A 111 -15.99 -2.55 3.92
N PRO A 112 -17.11 -3.10 4.41
CA PRO A 112 -18.12 -2.35 5.16
C PRO A 112 -17.52 -1.55 6.33
N GLY A 113 -18.05 -0.37 6.60
CA GLY A 113 -17.57 0.58 7.62
C GLY A 113 -16.87 1.80 7.05
N ASN A 114 -16.46 1.77 5.77
CA ASN A 114 -15.73 2.90 5.15
C ASN A 114 -16.63 4.10 4.84
N MET A 115 -17.89 3.85 4.49
CA MET A 115 -18.80 4.86 3.96
C MET A 115 -20.04 5.08 4.85
N GLN A 116 -20.06 4.55 6.05
CA GLN A 116 -21.16 4.73 7.02
C GLN A 116 -20.99 6.03 7.81
N ARG A 117 -22.12 6.66 8.16
CA ARG A 117 -22.13 7.78 9.12
C ARG A 117 -21.67 7.31 10.50
N VAL A 118 -21.13 8.21 11.31
CA VAL A 118 -20.57 7.88 12.63
C VAL A 118 -21.60 7.22 13.55
N LEU A 119 -22.87 7.60 13.44
CA LEU A 119 -23.93 7.01 14.27
C LEU A 119 -24.38 5.61 13.79
N ASP A 120 -24.03 5.22 12.56
CA ASP A 120 -24.52 4.00 11.92
C ASP A 120 -23.41 2.95 11.74
N VAL A 121 -22.14 3.34 11.91
CA VAL A 121 -21.02 2.41 11.78
C VAL A 121 -20.93 1.49 13.01
N GLU A 122 -20.86 0.19 12.76
CA GLU A 122 -20.68 -0.81 13.81
C GLU A 122 -19.23 -0.87 14.31
N LEU A 123 -19.03 -1.05 15.62
CA LEU A 123 -17.69 -1.16 16.20
C LEU A 123 -16.88 -2.30 15.57
N ALA A 124 -17.51 -3.42 15.25
CA ALA A 124 -16.86 -4.54 14.57
C ALA A 124 -16.34 -4.18 13.17
N GLN A 125 -16.99 -3.26 12.46
CA GLN A 125 -16.51 -2.74 11.18
C GLN A 125 -15.28 -1.85 11.40
N ILE A 126 -15.28 -1.01 12.43
CA ILE A 126 -14.11 -0.21 12.82
C ILE A 126 -12.94 -1.13 13.17
N ASP A 127 -13.17 -2.19 13.95
CA ASP A 127 -12.14 -3.17 14.32
C ASP A 127 -11.49 -3.82 13.08
N ASN A 128 -12.29 -4.22 12.10
CA ASN A 128 -11.77 -4.78 10.84
C ASN A 128 -10.91 -3.77 10.06
N ILE A 129 -11.38 -2.51 9.97
CA ILE A 129 -10.63 -1.44 9.28
C ILE A 129 -9.29 -1.20 9.99
N TYR A 130 -9.28 -1.12 11.31
CA TYR A 130 -8.05 -0.92 12.07
C TYR A 130 -7.14 -2.16 12.03
N ARG A 131 -7.71 -3.36 12.08
CA ARG A 131 -6.95 -4.61 11.92
C ARG A 131 -6.20 -4.63 10.60
N GLY A 132 -6.88 -4.40 9.48
CA GLY A 132 -6.26 -4.44 8.16
C GLY A 132 -5.36 -3.24 7.85
N ASN A 133 -5.79 -2.03 8.22
CA ASN A 133 -5.10 -0.80 7.80
C ASN A 133 -4.04 -0.31 8.80
N VAL A 134 -4.07 -0.77 10.05
CA VAL A 134 -3.13 -0.31 11.09
C VAL A 134 -2.33 -1.47 11.67
N GLN A 135 -3.02 -2.51 12.22
CA GLN A 135 -2.31 -3.58 12.92
C GLN A 135 -1.45 -4.42 11.98
N ALA A 136 -1.94 -4.77 10.79
CA ALA A 136 -1.17 -5.53 9.81
C ALA A 136 0.11 -4.78 9.35
N PRO A 137 0.07 -3.48 8.96
CA PRO A 137 1.28 -2.71 8.69
C PRO A 137 2.24 -2.61 9.88
N VAL A 138 1.75 -2.41 11.11
CA VAL A 138 2.59 -2.37 12.32
C VAL A 138 3.28 -3.72 12.54
N LEU A 139 2.56 -4.83 12.40
CA LEU A 139 3.13 -6.18 12.51
C LEU A 139 4.24 -6.42 11.47
N LEU A 140 4.04 -5.99 10.21
CA LEU A 140 5.07 -6.08 9.18
C LEU A 140 6.31 -5.24 9.51
N VAL A 141 6.11 -4.02 10.04
CA VAL A 141 7.23 -3.20 10.53
C VAL A 141 7.98 -3.92 11.64
N GLN A 142 7.29 -4.48 12.64
CA GLN A 142 7.93 -5.21 13.74
C GLN A 142 8.75 -6.42 13.26
N LYS A 143 8.30 -7.11 12.21
CA LYS A 143 8.98 -8.28 11.67
C LYS A 143 10.15 -7.93 10.73
N LEU A 144 10.02 -6.91 9.91
CA LEU A 144 10.98 -6.65 8.82
C LEU A 144 11.97 -5.51 9.13
N LEU A 145 11.57 -4.52 9.92
CA LEU A 145 12.42 -3.38 10.27
C LEU A 145 13.71 -3.78 11.03
N PRO A 146 13.71 -4.73 11.98
CA PRO A 146 14.93 -5.11 12.69
C PRO A 146 16.10 -5.50 11.77
N GLY A 147 15.80 -6.22 10.67
CA GLY A 147 16.80 -6.57 9.68
C GLY A 147 17.34 -5.37 8.90
N MET A 148 16.52 -4.36 8.61
CA MET A 148 16.93 -3.10 7.97
C MET A 148 17.82 -2.29 8.92
N LEU A 149 17.44 -2.17 10.19
CA LEU A 149 18.22 -1.47 11.23
C LEU A 149 19.60 -2.10 11.40
N ALA A 150 19.67 -3.43 11.48
CA ALA A 150 20.94 -4.15 11.62
C ALA A 150 21.90 -3.93 10.43
N ARG A 151 21.38 -3.64 9.24
CA ARG A 151 22.17 -3.33 8.04
C ARG A 151 22.44 -1.84 7.86
N GLY A 152 21.79 -0.97 8.63
CA GLY A 152 21.89 0.48 8.48
C GLY A 152 21.32 0.98 7.14
N ASN A 153 20.40 0.23 6.52
CA ASN A 153 19.83 0.58 5.22
C ASN A 153 18.48 -0.11 5.01
N GLY A 154 17.56 0.61 4.41
CA GLY A 154 16.24 0.11 4.04
C GLY A 154 15.22 1.24 3.91
N ALA A 155 14.01 0.90 3.51
CA ALA A 155 12.91 1.85 3.47
C ALA A 155 11.59 1.20 3.93
N VAL A 156 10.79 1.96 4.68
CA VAL A 156 9.40 1.62 5.00
C VAL A 156 8.51 2.72 4.42
N ILE A 157 7.59 2.33 3.55
CA ILE A 157 6.68 3.26 2.89
C ILE A 157 5.24 2.81 3.15
N ASN A 158 4.42 3.72 3.70
CA ASN A 158 3.00 3.49 3.89
C ASN A 158 2.18 4.23 2.84
N MET A 159 1.24 3.52 2.20
CA MET A 159 0.21 4.15 1.39
C MET A 159 -0.87 4.72 2.31
N VAL A 160 -1.01 6.04 2.30
CA VAL A 160 -2.00 6.77 3.10
C VAL A 160 -3.09 7.37 2.22
N SER A 161 -3.85 8.34 2.70
CA SER A 161 -4.92 8.99 1.94
C SER A 161 -5.07 10.45 2.35
N GLY A 162 -5.40 11.31 1.41
CA GLY A 162 -5.77 12.70 1.66
C GLY A 162 -7.00 12.86 2.57
N SER A 163 -7.88 11.85 2.61
CA SER A 163 -9.02 11.84 3.53
C SER A 163 -8.63 11.83 5.01
N ALA A 164 -7.38 11.43 5.33
CA ALA A 164 -6.86 11.43 6.70
C ALA A 164 -6.48 12.82 7.23
N ILE A 165 -6.36 13.81 6.34
CA ILE A 165 -5.87 15.16 6.66
C ILE A 165 -6.80 16.29 6.19
N ASN A 166 -7.79 15.96 5.36
CA ASN A 166 -8.77 16.92 4.85
C ASN A 166 -10.15 16.58 5.41
N ASP A 167 -10.97 17.60 5.60
CA ASP A 167 -12.38 17.42 5.94
C ASP A 167 -13.11 16.73 4.79
N PRO A 168 -14.11 15.87 5.09
CA PRO A 168 -14.92 15.25 4.04
C PRO A 168 -15.76 16.32 3.33
N PRO A 169 -15.88 16.24 1.98
CA PRO A 169 -16.62 17.22 1.20
C PRO A 169 -18.14 17.15 1.40
N ALA A 170 -18.63 16.03 1.96
CA ALA A 170 -20.05 15.75 2.18
C ALA A 170 -20.19 14.68 3.28
N PRO A 171 -21.41 14.43 3.79
CA PRO A 171 -21.68 13.25 4.64
C PRO A 171 -21.26 11.95 3.96
N ALA A 172 -20.92 10.93 4.75
CA ALA A 172 -20.39 9.66 4.27
C ALA A 172 -21.30 8.95 3.23
N ASP A 173 -22.60 9.00 3.44
CA ASP A 173 -23.63 8.42 2.54
C ASP A 173 -24.00 9.33 1.35
N GLU A 174 -23.45 10.54 1.27
CA GLU A 174 -23.68 11.53 0.22
C GLU A 174 -22.40 11.82 -0.59
N GLY A 175 -21.42 10.90 -0.60
CA GLY A 175 -20.19 11.01 -1.37
C GLY A 175 -18.96 11.44 -0.56
N GLY A 176 -19.10 11.64 0.75
CA GLY A 176 -17.97 11.83 1.67
C GLY A 176 -17.43 10.50 2.20
N TRP A 177 -16.44 10.58 3.08
CA TRP A 177 -15.83 9.43 3.76
C TRP A 177 -16.41 9.28 5.18
N GLY A 178 -16.62 8.04 5.61
CA GLY A 178 -16.92 7.74 7.00
C GLY A 178 -15.72 7.97 7.93
N PHE A 179 -15.93 7.84 9.23
CA PHE A 179 -14.89 8.06 10.24
C PHE A 179 -13.76 7.03 10.19
N ALA A 180 -14.10 5.75 10.04
CA ALA A 180 -13.17 4.65 10.33
C ALA A 180 -11.99 4.55 9.35
N TYR A 181 -12.23 4.71 8.05
CA TYR A 181 -11.15 4.66 7.06
C TYR A 181 -10.18 5.85 7.19
N PRO A 182 -10.61 7.11 7.17
CA PRO A 182 -9.70 8.25 7.34
C PRO A 182 -8.90 8.18 8.64
N SER A 183 -9.54 7.80 9.76
CA SER A 183 -8.84 7.68 11.05
C SER A 183 -7.79 6.57 11.04
N SER A 184 -8.03 5.45 10.36
CA SER A 184 -7.02 4.40 10.18
C SER A 184 -5.82 4.88 9.36
N LYS A 185 -6.06 5.69 8.32
CA LYS A 185 -4.99 6.29 7.52
C LYS A 185 -4.22 7.37 8.29
N ALA A 186 -4.90 8.13 9.16
CA ALA A 186 -4.24 9.07 10.08
C ALA A 186 -3.31 8.34 11.07
N ALA A 187 -3.71 7.19 11.58
CA ALA A 187 -2.86 6.34 12.41
C ALA A 187 -1.57 5.90 11.67
N LEU A 188 -1.68 5.50 10.39
CA LEU A 188 -0.50 5.19 9.57
C LEU A 188 0.39 6.41 9.30
N ILE A 189 -0.19 7.60 9.11
CA ILE A 189 0.59 8.85 9.01
C ILE A 189 1.38 9.06 10.29
N ARG A 190 0.77 8.81 11.47
CA ARG A 190 1.44 8.97 12.77
C ARG A 190 2.56 7.95 13.01
N LEU A 191 2.48 6.77 12.44
CA LEU A 191 3.51 5.73 12.60
C LEU A 191 4.89 6.20 12.07
N MET A 192 4.94 6.85 10.91
CA MET A 192 6.21 7.23 10.30
C MET A 192 7.05 8.22 11.13
N PRO A 193 6.51 9.34 11.66
CA PRO A 193 7.30 10.20 12.54
C PRO A 193 7.72 9.52 13.85
N ALA A 194 6.96 8.57 14.40
CA ALA A 194 7.39 7.79 15.55
C ALA A 194 8.66 6.99 15.20
N LEU A 195 8.63 6.23 14.10
CA LEU A 195 9.78 5.44 13.64
C LEU A 195 10.99 6.33 13.31
N ARG A 196 10.79 7.52 12.74
CA ARG A 196 11.89 8.46 12.47
C ARG A 196 12.58 8.96 13.74
N VAL A 197 11.81 9.20 14.81
CA VAL A 197 12.37 9.63 16.10
C VAL A 197 13.05 8.48 16.82
N GLU A 198 12.43 7.31 16.84
CA GLU A 198 12.98 6.10 17.48
C GLU A 198 14.25 5.60 16.80
N HIS A 199 14.42 5.86 15.50
CA HIS A 199 15.51 5.33 14.67
C HIS A 199 16.21 6.41 13.84
N ALA A 200 16.42 7.60 14.40
CA ALA A 200 16.90 8.79 13.70
C ALA A 200 18.20 8.56 12.90
N ASP A 201 19.18 7.87 13.50
CA ASP A 201 20.51 7.65 12.92
C ASP A 201 20.68 6.27 12.28
N SER A 202 19.58 5.58 12.00
CA SER A 202 19.62 4.19 11.54
C SER A 202 19.98 3.99 10.06
N GLY A 203 19.93 5.05 9.25
CA GLY A 203 20.05 4.96 7.80
C GLY A 203 18.79 4.38 7.10
N VAL A 204 17.74 4.04 7.85
CA VAL A 204 16.46 3.56 7.30
C VAL A 204 15.53 4.73 6.99
N ARG A 205 14.84 4.67 5.86
CA ARG A 205 13.94 5.72 5.37
C ARG A 205 12.48 5.39 5.72
N PHE A 206 11.70 6.40 6.14
CA PHE A 206 10.30 6.24 6.57
C PHE A 206 9.41 7.28 5.89
N PHE A 207 8.50 6.85 5.01
CA PHE A 207 7.64 7.75 4.24
C PHE A 207 6.17 7.35 4.30
N SER A 208 5.29 8.36 4.36
CA SER A 208 3.87 8.22 4.09
C SER A 208 3.59 8.85 2.73
N VAL A 209 2.96 8.10 1.82
CA VAL A 209 2.67 8.55 0.45
C VAL A 209 1.17 8.57 0.21
N GLU A 210 0.67 9.70 -0.23
CA GLU A 210 -0.70 9.91 -0.70
C GLU A 210 -0.70 9.80 -2.23
N PRO A 211 -1.47 8.84 -2.82
CA PRO A 211 -1.37 8.52 -4.24
C PRO A 211 -2.14 9.48 -5.17
N GLY A 212 -2.91 10.42 -4.63
CA GLY A 212 -3.96 11.11 -5.39
C GLY A 212 -5.17 10.21 -5.64
N PHE A 213 -6.01 10.60 -6.56
CA PHE A 213 -7.12 9.79 -6.99
C PHE A 213 -6.64 8.78 -8.05
N VAL A 214 -6.47 7.52 -7.65
CA VAL A 214 -6.11 6.42 -8.57
C VAL A 214 -7.36 5.58 -8.86
N TYR A 215 -7.80 5.58 -10.12
CA TYR A 215 -8.97 4.82 -10.55
C TYR A 215 -8.63 3.33 -10.65
N THR A 216 -9.02 2.58 -9.62
CA THR A 216 -8.68 1.16 -9.48
C THR A 216 -9.81 0.23 -9.93
N GLU A 217 -9.47 -1.04 -10.15
CA GLU A 217 -10.42 -2.12 -10.48
C GLU A 217 -11.51 -2.25 -9.39
N VAL A 218 -11.14 -2.07 -8.12
CA VAL A 218 -12.09 -2.09 -6.99
C VAL A 218 -13.09 -0.95 -7.09
N MET A 219 -12.65 0.26 -7.40
CA MET A 219 -13.55 1.42 -7.57
C MET A 219 -14.52 1.21 -8.73
N ARG A 220 -14.02 0.69 -9.87
CA ARG A 220 -14.85 0.35 -11.02
C ARG A 220 -15.91 -0.70 -10.67
N ALA A 221 -15.54 -1.76 -9.97
CA ALA A 221 -16.46 -2.82 -9.55
C ALA A 221 -17.51 -2.35 -8.53
N ASN A 222 -17.21 -1.30 -7.76
CA ASN A 222 -18.15 -0.65 -6.83
C ASN A 222 -18.93 0.51 -7.47
N GLY A 223 -18.98 0.58 -8.81
CA GLY A 223 -19.87 1.47 -9.56
C GLY A 223 -19.31 2.87 -9.81
N LEU A 224 -18.02 3.10 -9.57
CA LEU A 224 -17.41 4.37 -9.96
C LEU A 224 -17.19 4.39 -11.49
N ASP A 225 -17.86 5.32 -12.15
CA ASP A 225 -17.88 5.44 -13.60
C ASP A 225 -16.61 6.20 -14.09
N GLU A 226 -16.16 5.89 -15.32
CA GLU A 226 -14.98 6.53 -15.96
C GLU A 226 -15.15 8.05 -16.16
N LYS A 227 -16.39 8.55 -16.31
CA LYS A 227 -16.66 9.98 -16.41
C LYS A 227 -16.40 10.70 -15.09
N ILE A 228 -16.68 10.04 -13.96
CA ILE A 228 -16.36 10.55 -12.64
C ILE A 228 -14.83 10.53 -12.47
N ALA A 229 -14.18 9.43 -12.84
CA ALA A 229 -12.71 9.31 -12.79
C ALA A 229 -12.01 10.44 -13.59
N ALA A 230 -12.50 10.75 -14.80
CA ALA A 230 -11.95 11.81 -15.64
C ALA A 230 -12.06 13.21 -15.01
N ARG A 231 -13.11 13.46 -14.18
CA ARG A 231 -13.28 14.77 -13.48
C ARG A 231 -12.24 14.98 -12.38
N PHE A 232 -11.70 13.91 -11.82
CA PHE A 232 -10.74 13.97 -10.71
C PHE A 232 -9.28 13.89 -11.14
N ASN A 233 -8.98 13.99 -12.45
CA ASN A 233 -7.61 13.82 -12.98
C ASN A 233 -6.94 12.58 -12.36
N ALA A 234 -7.45 11.41 -12.68
CA ALA A 234 -6.97 10.17 -12.09
C ALA A 234 -5.46 9.98 -12.32
N THR A 235 -4.73 9.78 -11.24
CA THR A 235 -3.30 9.50 -11.27
C THR A 235 -3.07 8.08 -11.78
N PRO A 236 -2.24 7.87 -12.82
CA PRO A 236 -1.85 6.53 -13.23
C PRO A 236 -1.12 5.79 -12.09
N PRO A 237 -1.38 4.49 -11.86
CA PRO A 237 -0.67 3.71 -10.86
C PRO A 237 0.85 3.72 -11.05
N GLU A 238 1.32 3.84 -12.30
CA GLU A 238 2.72 3.91 -12.69
C GLU A 238 3.42 5.16 -12.13
N HIS A 239 2.75 6.32 -12.11
CA HIS A 239 3.29 7.56 -11.53
C HIS A 239 3.53 7.40 -10.03
N VAL A 240 2.62 6.71 -9.34
CA VAL A 240 2.80 6.39 -7.91
C VAL A 240 3.98 5.42 -7.73
N ALA A 241 4.09 4.41 -8.58
CA ALA A 241 5.17 3.43 -8.56
C ALA A 241 6.55 4.09 -8.77
N ASP A 242 6.66 5.06 -9.67
CA ASP A 242 7.88 5.84 -9.89
C ASP A 242 8.30 6.60 -8.63
N VAL A 243 7.34 7.24 -7.95
CA VAL A 243 7.59 7.95 -6.69
C VAL A 243 8.04 6.98 -5.59
N ILE A 244 7.37 5.82 -5.43
CA ILE A 244 7.77 4.80 -4.45
C ILE A 244 9.20 4.33 -4.70
N ARG A 245 9.55 4.01 -5.96
CA ARG A 245 10.90 3.63 -6.35
C ARG A 245 11.91 4.74 -6.01
N TRP A 246 11.62 6.00 -6.37
CA TRP A 246 12.51 7.12 -6.12
C TRP A 246 12.73 7.35 -4.62
N LEU A 247 11.68 7.29 -3.80
CA LEU A 247 11.76 7.42 -2.34
C LEU A 247 12.62 6.32 -1.70
N ALA A 248 12.56 5.10 -2.25
CA ALA A 248 13.33 3.97 -1.73
C ALA A 248 14.83 4.04 -2.09
N GLU A 249 15.19 4.66 -3.23
CA GLU A 249 16.52 4.54 -3.82
C GLU A 249 17.35 5.82 -3.83
N ASP A 250 16.71 6.96 -4.09
CA ASP A 250 17.43 8.20 -4.36
C ASP A 250 17.76 8.95 -3.06
N ASP A 251 19.01 9.38 -2.91
CA ASP A 251 19.43 10.11 -1.72
C ASP A 251 18.77 11.48 -1.60
N ALA A 252 18.39 12.11 -2.72
CA ALA A 252 17.62 13.35 -2.69
C ALA A 252 16.22 13.17 -2.04
N ALA A 253 15.71 11.94 -1.94
CA ALA A 253 14.47 11.64 -1.22
C ALA A 253 14.58 11.95 0.27
N LEU A 254 15.78 11.96 0.86
CA LEU A 254 15.99 12.29 2.27
C LEU A 254 15.58 13.74 2.60
N GLU A 255 15.57 14.65 1.64
CA GLU A 255 15.03 16.00 1.81
C GLU A 255 13.54 16.01 2.16
N HIS A 256 12.81 14.93 1.79
CA HIS A 256 11.41 14.76 2.11
C HIS A 256 11.15 13.97 3.39
N HIS A 257 12.20 13.47 4.05
CA HIS A 257 12.06 12.58 5.22
C HIS A 257 11.36 13.27 6.41
N HIS A 258 11.44 14.58 6.53
CA HIS A 258 10.74 15.34 7.57
C HIS A 258 9.24 15.57 7.30
N ARG A 259 8.76 15.31 6.09
CA ARG A 259 7.36 15.55 5.71
C ARG A 259 6.44 14.51 6.35
N ALA A 260 5.30 14.97 6.84
CA ALA A 260 4.27 14.07 7.37
C ALA A 260 3.67 13.19 6.26
N VAL A 261 3.40 13.79 5.10
CA VAL A 261 2.83 13.12 3.92
C VAL A 261 3.49 13.66 2.65
N ILE A 262 3.78 12.76 1.73
CA ILE A 262 4.26 13.05 0.37
C ILE A 262 3.10 12.82 -0.60
N PHE A 263 2.76 13.83 -1.39
CA PHE A 263 1.72 13.74 -2.42
C PHE A 263 2.36 13.26 -3.72
N ALA A 264 2.08 12.02 -4.11
CA ALA A 264 2.73 11.38 -5.25
C ALA A 264 2.50 12.12 -6.58
N PRO A 265 1.30 12.60 -6.95
CA PRO A 265 1.11 13.31 -8.21
C PRO A 265 1.97 14.57 -8.33
N GLN A 266 2.04 15.34 -7.25
CA GLN A 266 2.82 16.58 -7.22
C GLN A 266 4.33 16.32 -7.27
N LEU A 267 4.79 15.28 -6.57
CA LEU A 267 6.19 14.89 -6.58
C LEU A 267 6.59 14.30 -7.93
N HIS A 268 5.73 13.46 -8.53
CA HIS A 268 5.95 12.88 -9.86
C HIS A 268 6.13 13.98 -10.90
N GLY A 269 5.21 14.96 -10.96
CA GLY A 269 5.31 16.07 -11.90
C GLY A 269 6.59 16.91 -11.75
N LYS A 270 7.13 17.02 -10.51
CA LYS A 270 8.39 17.72 -10.26
C LYS A 270 9.62 16.93 -10.71
N LEU A 271 9.60 15.61 -10.55
CA LEU A 271 10.77 14.75 -10.80
C LEU A 271 10.85 14.28 -12.26
N PHE A 272 9.71 14.02 -12.88
CA PHE A 272 9.65 13.34 -14.17
C PHE A 272 9.03 14.20 -15.28
N GLY A 273 8.43 15.33 -14.93
CA GLY A 273 7.97 16.35 -15.88
C GLY A 273 6.73 15.93 -16.67
N GLU A 274 5.54 16.15 -16.13
CA GLU A 274 4.28 16.28 -16.89
C GLU A 274 3.56 17.57 -16.48
#